data_9b317baaf0257ee6d7011f1d94d2bbfd
#
_entry.id   9b317baaf0257ee6d7011f1d94d2bbfd
#
_cell.length_a   1.000
_cell.length_b   1.000
_cell.length_c   1.000
_cell.angle_alpha   90.00
_cell.angle_beta   90.00
_cell.angle_gamma   90.00
#
_symmetry.space_group_name_H-M   'P 1'
#
loop_
_entity.id
_entity.type
_entity.pdbx_description
1 polymer ?
#
loop_
_entity_poly.entity_id
_entity_poly.type
_entity_poly.pdbx_seq_one_letter_code
_entity_poly.pdbx_strand_id
1 'polypeptide(L)'
;MPHRLTYFALPLLTAFPLAASAEVPRVAVDIPPVYSLVSIVMGDVGSPELFIQPGASPHGYSLRPSEASALDSADLVIWVSDALTPWLEGPVDNLAGDAHHLELMDVPGIHTQEYREGGDVSLDGEPAHGHDHDHEHGHDHEHEHGHEHEQDPRA
;
A
#
# COMPACT_ATOMS: atom_id res chain seq x y z
N MET A 1 -43.52 3.70 -78.54
CA MET A 1 -42.14 3.68 -77.97
C MET A 1 -42.28 3.57 -76.44
N PRO A 2 -41.88 2.46 -75.80
CA PRO A 2 -42.02 2.29 -74.30
C PRO A 2 -40.79 2.88 -73.62
N HIS A 3 -41.01 3.81 -72.70
CA HIS A 3 -39.99 4.36 -71.78
C HIS A 3 -39.70 3.33 -70.72
N ARG A 4 -38.43 2.83 -70.64
CA ARG A 4 -37.91 1.97 -69.60
C ARG A 4 -37.48 2.85 -68.41
N LEU A 5 -38.24 2.85 -67.36
CA LEU A 5 -37.85 3.43 -66.02
C LEU A 5 -36.81 2.53 -65.38
N THR A 6 -35.59 3.02 -65.31
CA THR A 6 -34.46 2.36 -64.59
C THR A 6 -34.51 2.81 -63.12
N TYR A 7 -34.91 1.94 -62.20
CA TYR A 7 -34.84 2.18 -60.75
C TYR A 7 -33.40 1.99 -60.31
N PHE A 8 -32.73 3.10 -59.91
CA PHE A 8 -31.46 3.05 -59.19
C PHE A 8 -31.77 2.69 -57.72
N ALA A 9 -31.48 1.45 -57.31
CA ALA A 9 -31.48 1.09 -55.91
C ALA A 9 -30.23 1.63 -55.21
N LEU A 10 -30.39 2.64 -54.38
CA LEU A 10 -29.34 3.18 -53.51
C LEU A 10 -29.12 2.25 -52.34
N PRO A 11 -27.92 1.65 -52.10
CA PRO A 11 -27.68 0.81 -50.92
C PRO A 11 -27.68 1.70 -49.68
N LEU A 12 -28.62 1.45 -48.78
CA LEU A 12 -28.67 2.06 -47.44
C LEU A 12 -27.54 1.48 -46.58
N LEU A 13 -26.42 2.20 -46.48
CA LEU A 13 -25.29 1.83 -45.64
C LEU A 13 -25.67 2.07 -44.18
N THR A 14 -26.11 1.01 -43.48
CA THR A 14 -26.39 1.05 -42.07
C THR A 14 -25.06 1.07 -41.29
N ALA A 15 -24.66 2.26 -40.79
CA ALA A 15 -23.54 2.42 -39.88
C ALA A 15 -23.95 1.80 -38.51
N PHE A 16 -23.42 0.64 -38.23
CA PHE A 16 -23.48 0.07 -36.87
C PHE A 16 -22.56 0.92 -35.97
N PRO A 17 -23.04 1.46 -34.84
CA PRO A 17 -22.14 2.07 -33.84
C PRO A 17 -21.26 0.95 -33.27
N LEU A 18 -19.94 1.05 -33.48
CA LEU A 18 -19.00 0.29 -32.66
C LEU A 18 -19.13 0.83 -31.24
N ALA A 19 -19.73 0.05 -30.34
CA ALA A 19 -19.64 0.30 -28.91
C ALA A 19 -18.17 0.13 -28.50
N ALA A 20 -17.47 1.25 -28.24
CA ALA A 20 -16.17 1.23 -27.62
C ALA A 20 -16.38 0.71 -26.18
N SER A 21 -16.02 -0.55 -25.92
CA SER A 21 -15.91 -1.07 -24.56
C SER A 21 -14.67 -0.42 -23.95
N ALA A 22 -14.86 0.48 -23.01
CA ALA A 22 -13.74 0.97 -22.19
C ALA A 22 -13.23 -0.20 -21.36
N GLU A 23 -11.94 -0.51 -21.47
CA GLU A 23 -11.29 -1.50 -20.65
C GLU A 23 -11.21 -0.98 -19.22
N VAL A 24 -11.54 -1.84 -18.23
CA VAL A 24 -11.45 -1.49 -16.80
C VAL A 24 -9.98 -1.45 -16.43
N PRO A 25 -9.47 -0.36 -15.83
CA PRO A 25 -8.07 -0.29 -15.43
C PRO A 25 -7.76 -1.33 -14.35
N ARG A 26 -6.61 -1.97 -14.46
CA ARG A 26 -6.04 -2.85 -13.43
C ARG A 26 -5.38 -1.98 -12.38
N VAL A 27 -5.98 -1.95 -11.20
CA VAL A 27 -5.53 -1.12 -10.09
C VAL A 27 -4.85 -1.99 -9.05
N ALA A 28 -3.65 -1.61 -8.62
CA ALA A 28 -2.91 -2.26 -7.55
C ALA A 28 -2.80 -1.32 -6.34
N VAL A 29 -2.93 -1.87 -5.13
CA VAL A 29 -2.93 -1.09 -3.89
C VAL A 29 -2.08 -1.77 -2.81
N ASP A 30 -1.50 -0.98 -1.91
CA ASP A 30 -0.58 -1.46 -0.87
C ASP A 30 -1.27 -2.13 0.31
N ILE A 31 -2.21 -1.46 0.98
CA ILE A 31 -2.78 -1.89 2.27
C ILE A 31 -4.30 -2.03 2.27
N PRO A 32 -4.90 -2.81 3.18
CA PRO A 32 -6.34 -3.04 3.24
C PRO A 32 -7.22 -1.77 3.33
N PRO A 33 -6.87 -0.71 4.08
CA PRO A 33 -7.64 0.52 4.07
C PRO A 33 -7.73 1.17 2.69
N VAL A 34 -6.61 1.23 1.94
CA VAL A 34 -6.58 1.76 0.57
C VAL A 34 -7.41 0.88 -0.35
N TYR A 35 -7.28 -0.45 -0.22
CA TYR A 35 -8.11 -1.40 -0.96
C TYR A 35 -9.60 -1.12 -0.78
N SER A 36 -10.05 -0.87 0.45
CA SER A 36 -11.47 -0.61 0.75
C SER A 36 -11.95 0.69 0.09
N LEU A 37 -11.15 1.75 0.15
CA LEU A 37 -11.47 3.03 -0.49
C LEU A 37 -11.54 2.91 -2.01
N VAL A 38 -10.55 2.27 -2.61
CA VAL A 38 -10.49 2.07 -4.07
C VAL A 38 -11.63 1.16 -4.54
N SER A 39 -11.96 0.11 -3.78
CA SER A 39 -13.12 -0.75 -4.09
C SER A 39 -14.44 0.01 -4.11
N ILE A 40 -14.63 0.98 -3.20
CA ILE A 40 -15.81 1.84 -3.19
C ILE A 40 -15.85 2.71 -4.46
N VAL A 41 -14.71 3.25 -4.88
CA VAL A 41 -14.61 4.10 -6.08
C VAL A 41 -14.83 3.28 -7.36
N MET A 42 -14.27 2.07 -7.43
CA MET A 42 -14.43 1.18 -8.58
C MET A 42 -15.86 0.61 -8.69
N GLY A 43 -16.55 0.42 -7.56
CA GLY A 43 -17.90 -0.12 -7.54
C GLY A 43 -18.01 -1.48 -8.25
N ASP A 44 -18.97 -1.60 -9.17
CA ASP A 44 -19.22 -2.85 -9.89
C ASP A 44 -18.33 -3.06 -11.14
N VAL A 45 -17.46 -2.09 -11.47
CA VAL A 45 -16.64 -2.18 -12.69
C VAL A 45 -15.41 -3.06 -12.51
N GLY A 46 -14.92 -3.25 -11.27
CA GLY A 46 -13.77 -4.09 -10.99
C GLY A 46 -13.38 -4.09 -9.52
N SER A 47 -12.26 -4.74 -9.21
CA SER A 47 -11.67 -4.77 -7.88
C SER A 47 -10.16 -4.54 -7.97
N PRO A 48 -9.55 -3.78 -7.05
CA PRO A 48 -8.11 -3.63 -7.04
C PRO A 48 -7.40 -4.90 -6.56
N GLU A 49 -6.11 -5.04 -6.90
CA GLU A 49 -5.24 -6.08 -6.35
C GLU A 49 -4.55 -5.55 -5.09
N LEU A 50 -4.63 -6.32 -3.99
CA LEU A 50 -4.04 -5.96 -2.70
C LEU A 50 -2.71 -6.68 -2.51
N PHE A 51 -1.61 -5.93 -2.27
CA PHE A 51 -0.29 -6.51 -2.00
C PHE A 51 -0.17 -7.00 -0.56
N ILE A 52 -0.35 -6.11 0.42
CA ILE A 52 -0.14 -6.45 1.84
C ILE A 52 -1.42 -7.02 2.42
N GLN A 53 -1.41 -8.34 2.63
CA GLN A 53 -2.57 -9.04 3.19
C GLN A 53 -2.82 -8.65 4.65
N PRO A 54 -4.08 -8.72 5.14
CA PRO A 54 -4.41 -8.43 6.53
C PRO A 54 -3.51 -9.19 7.52
N GLY A 55 -2.92 -8.46 8.48
CA GLY A 55 -2.02 -9.00 9.49
C GLY A 55 -0.53 -9.00 9.11
N ALA A 56 -0.18 -8.68 7.87
CA ALA A 56 1.21 -8.47 7.49
C ALA A 56 1.68 -7.04 7.80
N SER A 57 2.99 -6.88 8.07
CA SER A 57 3.59 -5.57 8.33
C SER A 57 3.82 -4.80 7.03
N PRO A 58 3.37 -3.54 6.92
CA PRO A 58 3.64 -2.72 5.76
C PRO A 58 5.11 -2.29 5.63
N HIS A 59 5.85 -2.18 6.75
CA HIS A 59 7.25 -1.72 6.75
C HIS A 59 8.26 -2.78 6.26
N GLY A 60 7.88 -4.04 6.28
CA GLY A 60 8.77 -5.14 5.87
C GLY A 60 7.95 -6.23 5.21
N TYR A 61 7.86 -6.19 3.90
CA TYR A 61 7.13 -7.14 3.10
C TYR A 61 7.96 -7.53 1.87
N SER A 62 7.76 -8.73 1.37
CA SER A 62 8.34 -9.19 0.11
C SER A 62 7.22 -9.63 -0.81
N LEU A 63 7.17 -9.03 -2.00
CA LEU A 63 6.19 -9.38 -3.02
C LEU A 63 6.27 -10.87 -3.37
N ARG A 64 5.13 -11.52 -3.41
CA ARG A 64 5.01 -12.85 -4.00
C ARG A 64 5.05 -12.75 -5.52
N PRO A 65 5.39 -13.81 -6.24
CA PRO A 65 5.43 -13.78 -7.70
C PRO A 65 4.12 -13.32 -8.36
N SER A 66 2.98 -13.68 -7.79
CA SER A 66 1.66 -13.24 -8.27
C SER A 66 1.44 -11.74 -8.07
N GLU A 67 1.89 -11.17 -6.95
CA GLU A 67 1.80 -9.74 -6.63
C GLU A 67 2.75 -8.93 -7.53
N ALA A 68 3.96 -9.43 -7.76
CA ALA A 68 4.88 -8.82 -8.72
C ALA A 68 4.31 -8.82 -10.14
N SER A 69 3.63 -9.90 -10.56
CA SER A 69 2.95 -9.96 -11.86
C SER A 69 1.75 -9.02 -11.92
N ALA A 70 1.00 -8.85 -10.82
CA ALA A 70 -0.08 -7.89 -10.74
C ALA A 70 0.43 -6.45 -10.85
N LEU A 71 1.57 -6.15 -10.20
CA LEU A 71 2.23 -4.86 -10.29
C LEU A 71 2.72 -4.56 -11.72
N ASP A 72 3.39 -5.52 -12.36
CA ASP A 72 3.89 -5.43 -13.75
C ASP A 72 2.76 -5.17 -14.76
N SER A 73 1.58 -5.70 -14.48
CA SER A 73 0.41 -5.54 -15.35
C SER A 73 -0.53 -4.40 -14.94
N ALA A 74 -0.22 -3.65 -13.88
CA ALA A 74 -1.08 -2.58 -13.40
C ALA A 74 -1.13 -1.39 -14.36
N ASP A 75 -2.30 -0.77 -14.48
CA ASP A 75 -2.49 0.49 -15.18
C ASP A 75 -2.43 1.68 -14.20
N LEU A 76 -2.70 1.41 -12.90
CA LEU A 76 -2.65 2.39 -11.81
C LEU A 76 -2.18 1.71 -10.52
N VAL A 77 -1.20 2.31 -9.86
CA VAL A 77 -0.73 1.91 -8.53
C VAL A 77 -1.07 3.01 -7.54
N ILE A 78 -1.80 2.65 -6.47
CA ILE A 78 -2.18 3.58 -5.40
C ILE A 78 -1.61 3.06 -4.09
N TRP A 79 -0.82 3.86 -3.43
CA TRP A 79 -0.15 3.52 -2.18
C TRP A 79 -0.10 4.71 -1.22
N VAL A 80 0.15 4.46 0.07
CA VAL A 80 0.11 5.54 1.06
C VAL A 80 1.34 6.42 0.93
N SER A 81 2.54 5.87 1.11
CA SER A 81 3.81 6.59 1.00
C SER A 81 5.02 5.64 1.10
N ASP A 82 6.18 6.14 0.70
CA ASP A 82 7.48 5.50 0.92
C ASP A 82 7.78 5.30 2.42
N ALA A 83 7.35 6.22 3.27
CA ALA A 83 7.50 6.09 4.72
C ALA A 83 6.75 4.90 5.31
N LEU A 84 5.61 4.51 4.74
CA LEU A 84 4.82 3.35 5.17
C LEU A 84 5.32 2.05 4.54
N THR A 85 5.61 2.07 3.24
CA THR A 85 5.98 0.90 2.44
C THR A 85 7.31 1.12 1.69
N PRO A 86 8.44 1.30 2.40
CA PRO A 86 9.72 1.71 1.80
C PRO A 86 10.29 0.68 0.80
N TRP A 87 9.87 -0.56 0.90
CA TRP A 87 10.25 -1.64 -0.02
C TRP A 87 9.51 -1.58 -1.37
N LEU A 88 8.40 -0.83 -1.47
CA LEU A 88 7.53 -0.83 -2.65
C LEU A 88 8.05 0.10 -3.77
N GLU A 89 8.75 1.18 -3.43
CA GLU A 89 9.28 2.16 -4.40
C GLU A 89 10.08 1.48 -5.52
N GLY A 90 11.06 0.66 -5.16
CA GLY A 90 11.88 -0.06 -6.14
C GLY A 90 11.09 -1.01 -7.07
N PRO A 91 10.21 -1.88 -6.57
CA PRO A 91 9.29 -2.64 -7.40
C PRO A 91 8.37 -1.80 -8.29
N VAL A 92 7.80 -0.70 -7.80
CA VAL A 92 6.96 0.21 -8.58
C VAL A 92 7.74 0.77 -9.77
N ASP A 93 8.94 1.29 -9.54
CA ASP A 93 9.79 1.85 -10.59
C ASP A 93 10.22 0.81 -11.64
N ASN A 94 10.49 -0.43 -11.21
CA ASN A 94 11.04 -1.46 -12.09
C ASN A 94 9.98 -2.29 -12.82
N LEU A 95 8.82 -2.51 -12.22
CA LEU A 95 7.77 -3.37 -12.76
C LEU A 95 6.58 -2.58 -13.31
N ALA A 96 6.23 -1.45 -12.70
CA ALA A 96 5.06 -0.65 -13.06
C ALA A 96 5.43 0.72 -13.64
N GLY A 97 6.59 0.85 -14.29
CA GLY A 97 7.07 2.13 -14.82
C GLY A 97 6.16 2.79 -15.87
N ASP A 98 5.31 2.00 -16.54
CA ASP A 98 4.32 2.49 -17.51
C ASP A 98 2.95 2.79 -16.86
N ALA A 99 2.73 2.40 -15.61
CA ALA A 99 1.50 2.66 -14.88
C ALA A 99 1.42 4.11 -14.37
N HIS A 100 0.22 4.58 -14.09
CA HIS A 100 0.05 5.80 -13.30
C HIS A 100 0.31 5.49 -11.82
N HIS A 101 1.09 6.34 -11.15
CA HIS A 101 1.40 6.20 -9.73
C HIS A 101 0.69 7.30 -8.94
N LEU A 102 0.01 6.92 -7.87
CA LEU A 102 -0.65 7.82 -6.94
C LEU A 102 -0.18 7.53 -5.52
N GLU A 103 0.71 8.37 -5.01
CA GLU A 103 1.09 8.40 -3.60
C GLU A 103 0.11 9.28 -2.84
N LEU A 104 -0.61 8.69 -1.88
CA LEU A 104 -1.71 9.38 -1.21
C LEU A 104 -1.23 10.54 -0.34
N MET A 105 -0.03 10.41 0.26
CA MET A 105 0.53 11.48 1.10
C MET A 105 0.96 12.71 0.29
N ASP A 106 1.20 12.56 -1.01
CA ASP A 106 1.58 13.65 -1.92
C ASP A 106 0.38 14.39 -2.53
N VAL A 107 -0.85 13.88 -2.28
CA VAL A 107 -2.06 14.49 -2.82
C VAL A 107 -2.31 15.86 -2.18
N PRO A 108 -2.47 16.95 -2.96
CA PRO A 108 -2.74 18.27 -2.43
C PRO A 108 -4.01 18.31 -1.56
N GLY A 109 -3.90 18.88 -0.36
CA GLY A 109 -5.02 19.00 0.58
C GLY A 109 -5.16 17.86 1.58
N ILE A 110 -4.28 16.89 1.56
CA ILE A 110 -4.18 15.89 2.63
C ILE A 110 -3.73 16.57 3.92
N HIS A 111 -4.46 16.33 5.01
CA HIS A 111 -4.11 16.81 6.34
C HIS A 111 -3.41 15.68 7.11
N THR A 112 -2.15 15.88 7.42
CA THR A 112 -1.38 14.99 8.30
C THR A 112 -1.49 15.43 9.74
N GLN A 113 -1.49 14.47 10.67
CA GLN A 113 -1.45 14.72 12.10
C GLN A 113 -0.10 14.22 12.63
N GLU A 114 0.50 14.98 13.53
CA GLU A 114 1.70 14.51 14.23
C GLU A 114 1.38 13.31 15.12
N TYR A 115 2.36 12.42 15.27
CA TYR A 115 2.23 11.31 16.20
C TYR A 115 2.12 11.85 17.63
N ARG A 116 1.23 11.25 18.42
CA ARG A 116 1.18 11.56 19.87
C ARG A 116 2.44 10.99 20.51
N GLU A 117 3.30 11.86 20.97
CA GLU A 117 4.40 11.46 21.85
C GLU A 117 3.83 11.20 23.25
N GLY A 118 3.96 9.97 23.78
CA GLY A 118 3.69 9.63 25.17
C GLY A 118 2.23 9.72 25.60
N GLY A 119 1.31 9.32 24.77
CA GLY A 119 -0.10 9.25 25.15
C GLY A 119 -0.44 7.98 25.92
N ASP A 120 -0.49 8.04 27.25
CA ASP A 120 -1.30 7.11 28.03
C ASP A 120 -2.75 7.29 27.58
N VAL A 121 -3.30 6.31 26.85
CA VAL A 121 -4.70 6.31 26.47
C VAL A 121 -5.48 5.82 27.67
N SER A 122 -5.73 6.70 28.63
CA SER A 122 -6.71 6.46 29.69
C SER A 122 -8.07 6.40 29.04
N LEU A 123 -8.57 5.18 28.83
CA LEU A 123 -9.93 4.93 28.31
C LEU A 123 -11.01 5.27 29.34
N ASP A 124 -10.62 5.52 30.59
CA ASP A 124 -11.48 5.89 31.69
C ASP A 124 -11.12 7.31 32.11
N GLY A 125 -12.09 8.22 32.05
CA GLY A 125 -11.96 9.66 32.35
C GLY A 125 -11.61 9.98 33.82
N GLU A 126 -10.67 9.29 34.45
CA GLU A 126 -10.14 9.62 35.76
C GLU A 126 -8.88 10.52 35.64
N PRO A 127 -8.81 11.59 36.46
CA PRO A 127 -7.70 12.53 36.39
C PRO A 127 -6.39 11.84 36.81
N ALA A 128 -5.35 11.98 35.99
CA ALA A 128 -4.03 11.48 36.24
C ALA A 128 -3.50 11.91 37.62
N HIS A 129 -3.32 10.96 38.52
CA HIS A 129 -2.55 11.15 39.74
C HIS A 129 -1.07 11.13 39.39
N GLY A 130 -0.43 12.30 39.47
CA GLY A 130 1.02 12.43 39.32
C GLY A 130 1.72 11.63 40.43
N HIS A 131 2.42 10.58 40.04
CA HIS A 131 3.38 9.87 40.90
C HIS A 131 4.76 10.41 40.54
N ASP A 132 5.22 11.39 41.32
CA ASP A 132 6.63 11.76 41.40
C ASP A 132 7.37 10.57 42.06
N HIS A 133 8.05 9.76 41.25
CA HIS A 133 8.99 8.77 41.72
C HIS A 133 10.41 9.32 41.61
N ASP A 134 10.87 10.01 42.65
CA ASP A 134 12.27 10.25 42.87
C ASP A 134 12.97 8.91 43.17
N HIS A 135 13.55 8.29 42.16
CA HIS A 135 14.45 7.15 42.32
C HIS A 135 15.90 7.61 42.36
N GLU A 136 16.37 7.93 43.55
CA GLU A 136 17.79 8.04 43.86
C GLU A 136 18.40 6.62 43.90
N HIS A 137 18.95 6.13 42.78
CA HIS A 137 19.70 4.86 42.73
C HIS A 137 21.19 5.15 42.82
N GLY A 138 21.71 5.17 44.07
CA GLY A 138 23.12 4.95 44.34
C GLY A 138 23.45 3.46 44.18
N HIS A 139 24.10 3.06 43.12
CA HIS A 139 24.69 1.74 42.96
C HIS A 139 26.21 1.84 42.97
N ASP A 140 26.80 1.67 44.18
CA ASP A 140 28.20 1.31 44.34
C ASP A 140 28.30 -0.23 44.10
N HIS A 141 28.81 -0.62 42.94
CA HIS A 141 29.22 -1.99 42.65
C HIS A 141 30.72 -2.09 42.55
N GLU A 142 31.38 -2.45 43.67
CA GLU A 142 32.74 -2.98 43.67
C GLU A 142 32.66 -4.44 43.19
N HIS A 143 33.13 -4.73 41.98
CA HIS A 143 33.34 -6.08 41.49
C HIS A 143 34.84 -6.41 41.50
N GLU A 144 35.26 -7.12 42.55
CA GLU A 144 36.55 -7.80 42.58
C GLU A 144 36.40 -9.16 41.88
N HIS A 145 36.91 -9.25 40.64
CA HIS A 145 37.00 -10.51 39.91
C HIS A 145 38.42 -11.09 40.02
N GLY A 146 38.60 -11.98 41.00
CA GLY A 146 39.72 -12.91 41.04
C GLY A 146 39.49 -14.07 40.06
N HIS A 147 40.22 -14.12 38.99
CA HIS A 147 40.29 -15.30 38.12
C HIS A 147 41.54 -16.12 38.47
N GLU A 148 41.35 -17.21 39.18
CA GLU A 148 42.37 -18.25 39.29
C GLU A 148 42.21 -19.19 38.09
N HIS A 149 43.23 -19.22 37.24
CA HIS A 149 43.36 -20.20 36.18
C HIS A 149 44.00 -21.49 36.76
N GLU A 150 43.19 -22.48 36.97
CA GLU A 150 43.67 -23.84 37.24
C GLU A 150 44.04 -24.51 35.89
N GLN A 151 45.31 -24.79 35.72
CA GLN A 151 45.86 -25.53 34.56
C GLN A 151 45.58 -27.03 34.77
N ASP A 152 44.82 -27.61 33.85
CA ASP A 152 44.64 -29.07 33.78
C ASP A 152 45.88 -29.71 33.06
N PRO A 153 46.61 -30.62 33.74
CA PRO A 153 47.79 -31.28 33.16
C PRO A 153 47.42 -32.67 32.63
N ARG A 154 46.60 -32.76 31.58
CA ARG A 154 46.47 -34.04 30.85
C ARG A 154 46.19 -33.87 29.36
N ALA A 155 47.25 -34.32 28.62
CA ALA A 155 47.35 -34.72 27.25
C ALA A 155 47.59 -33.65 26.20
#